data_48361301eef41e052c0cfc77b5c51b34
#
_entry.id   48361301eef41e052c0cfc77b5c51b34
#
_cell.length_a   1.000
_cell.length_b   1.000
_cell.length_c   1.000
_cell.angle_alpha   90.00
_cell.angle_beta   90.00
_cell.angle_gamma   90.00
#
_symmetry.space_group_name_H-M   'P 1'
#
loop_
_entity.id
_entity.type
_entity.pdbx_description
1 polymer ?
#
loop_
_entity_poly.entity_id
_entity_poly.type
_entity_poly.pdbx_seq_one_letter_code
_entity_poly.pdbx_strand_id
1 'polypeptide(L)'
;MATKHVQSDALNLRSAPTIADNIVATIDKGHLVNTLAPVDAQGWVNVDTNVNGTVKRGFVKDHLLRDPASTAKERLMAGAVAEWVRFDRGRGQEHIAPFFGFVGEMWRAIGIDLDGRDRDQPWSAAFISFIARGAAPDYTGFKFAAAHARYIHDAIIKREAGSAAPFWGFRLHEHRVGLGDLVCQWRETEQTYDGAKVSDAFFSHCDVVVEVASGSVRALGGNVGHTVGFKTYALNAEGFLKAENNVFAVLRNNV
;
A
#
# COMPACT_ATOMS: atom_id res chain seq x y z
N MET A 1 16.63 -1.36 21.82
CA MET A 1 16.27 -2.19 20.66
C MET A 1 14.90 -1.76 20.19
N ALA A 2 14.72 -1.54 18.90
CA ALA A 2 13.44 -1.18 18.30
C ALA A 2 13.21 -2.09 17.08
N THR A 3 11.94 -2.43 16.82
CA THR A 3 11.55 -3.12 15.60
C THR A 3 11.27 -2.09 14.55
N LYS A 4 11.78 -2.27 13.33
CA LYS A 4 11.55 -1.41 12.17
C LYS A 4 11.15 -2.26 10.95
N HIS A 5 10.57 -1.62 9.95
CA HIS A 5 10.27 -2.24 8.66
C HIS A 5 11.22 -1.74 7.57
N VAL A 6 11.58 -2.61 6.64
CA VAL A 6 12.32 -2.22 5.42
C VAL A 6 11.42 -1.34 4.55
N GLN A 7 11.89 -0.13 4.25
CA GLN A 7 11.16 0.84 3.41
C GLN A 7 11.54 0.71 1.92
N SER A 8 12.80 0.43 1.62
CA SER A 8 13.27 0.22 0.24
C SER A 8 12.68 -1.04 -0.40
N ASP A 9 12.63 -1.10 -1.74
CA ASP A 9 12.09 -2.25 -2.47
C ASP A 9 12.91 -3.52 -2.24
N ALA A 10 14.24 -3.36 -2.04
CA ALA A 10 15.16 -4.39 -1.58
C ALA A 10 16.26 -3.76 -0.74
N LEU A 11 16.67 -4.41 0.33
CA LEU A 11 17.68 -3.96 1.27
C LEU A 11 18.77 -5.01 1.43
N ASN A 12 20.02 -4.66 1.16
CA ASN A 12 21.15 -5.54 1.40
C ASN A 12 21.57 -5.48 2.87
N LEU A 13 21.43 -6.61 3.56
CA LEU A 13 22.03 -6.86 4.86
C LEU A 13 23.50 -7.18 4.66
N ARG A 14 24.42 -6.50 5.37
CA ARG A 14 25.86 -6.58 5.14
C ARG A 14 26.60 -7.06 6.38
N SER A 15 27.70 -7.80 6.20
CA SER A 15 28.54 -8.26 7.34
C SER A 15 29.34 -7.14 8.03
N ALA A 16 29.53 -6.00 7.35
CA ALA A 16 30.22 -4.83 7.87
C ALA A 16 29.51 -3.53 7.43
N PRO A 17 29.65 -2.41 8.18
CA PRO A 17 29.02 -1.12 7.87
C PRO A 17 29.71 -0.39 6.71
N THR A 18 29.83 -1.04 5.58
CA THR A 18 30.44 -0.50 4.35
C THR A 18 29.70 -1.03 3.12
N ILE A 19 29.79 -0.27 2.01
CA ILE A 19 29.31 -0.71 0.71
C ILE A 19 30.47 -1.44 0.00
N ALA A 20 30.44 -2.77 0.09
CA ALA A 20 31.44 -3.67 -0.48
C ALA A 20 30.77 -5.00 -0.87
N ASP A 21 31.55 -5.96 -1.35
CA ASP A 21 31.10 -7.33 -1.60
C ASP A 21 31.03 -8.11 -0.26
N ASN A 22 30.07 -7.70 0.57
CA ASN A 22 29.85 -8.21 1.93
C ASN A 22 28.37 -8.44 2.24
N ILE A 23 27.56 -8.73 1.22
CA ILE A 23 26.14 -8.98 1.35
C ILE A 23 25.91 -10.34 2.01
N VAL A 24 25.22 -10.37 3.15
CA VAL A 24 24.81 -11.57 3.90
C VAL A 24 23.44 -12.07 3.42
N ALA A 25 22.55 -11.15 3.08
CA ALA A 25 21.22 -11.43 2.56
C ALA A 25 20.65 -10.17 1.87
N THR A 26 19.66 -10.37 1.01
CA THR A 26 18.79 -9.30 0.53
C THR A 26 17.42 -9.48 1.17
N ILE A 27 16.85 -8.39 1.70
CA ILE A 27 15.59 -8.36 2.43
C ILE A 27 14.60 -7.50 1.66
N ASP A 28 13.38 -7.98 1.51
CA ASP A 28 12.32 -7.30 0.75
C ASP A 28 11.65 -6.17 1.54
N LYS A 29 10.98 -5.27 0.84
CA LYS A 29 10.12 -4.22 1.40
C LYS A 29 9.13 -4.80 2.42
N GLY A 30 8.89 -4.05 3.51
CA GLY A 30 7.96 -4.46 4.57
C GLY A 30 8.51 -5.51 5.55
N HIS A 31 9.67 -6.10 5.27
CA HIS A 31 10.28 -7.10 6.14
C HIS A 31 10.69 -6.48 7.49
N LEU A 32 10.51 -7.23 8.58
CA LEU A 32 10.84 -6.80 9.94
C LEU A 32 12.33 -6.98 10.23
N VAL A 33 12.93 -5.98 10.86
CA VAL A 33 14.28 -6.02 11.42
C VAL A 33 14.26 -5.52 12.86
N ASN A 34 15.09 -6.08 13.72
CA ASN A 34 15.30 -5.58 15.09
C ASN A 34 16.64 -4.86 15.17
N THR A 35 16.64 -3.61 15.60
CA THR A 35 17.89 -2.86 15.82
C THR A 35 18.58 -3.34 17.07
N LEU A 36 19.89 -3.63 16.97
CA LEU A 36 20.70 -4.14 18.04
C LEU A 36 21.58 -3.09 18.73
N ALA A 37 21.78 -1.95 18.04
CA ALA A 37 22.57 -0.83 18.50
C ALA A 37 22.02 0.50 17.97
N PRO A 38 22.41 1.65 18.54
CA PRO A 38 22.14 2.96 17.93
C PRO A 38 22.74 3.08 16.53
N VAL A 39 22.19 4.00 15.74
CA VAL A 39 22.72 4.36 14.42
C VAL A 39 24.10 5.00 14.60
N ASP A 40 25.08 4.59 13.81
CA ASP A 40 26.41 5.19 13.83
C ASP A 40 26.46 6.54 13.08
N ALA A 41 27.60 7.23 13.17
CA ALA A 41 27.80 8.56 12.56
C ALA A 41 27.69 8.53 11.03
N GLN A 42 27.82 7.38 10.39
CA GLN A 42 27.70 7.16 8.95
C GLN A 42 26.29 6.69 8.54
N GLY A 43 25.35 6.59 9.50
CA GLY A 43 23.97 6.18 9.28
C GLY A 43 23.79 4.66 9.12
N TRP A 44 24.72 3.85 9.61
CA TRP A 44 24.56 2.41 9.69
C TRP A 44 23.95 1.98 11.01
N VAL A 45 23.14 0.95 10.99
CA VAL A 45 22.59 0.30 12.17
C VAL A 45 22.81 -1.19 12.10
N ASN A 46 23.24 -1.79 13.23
CA ASN A 46 23.33 -3.24 13.36
C ASN A 46 21.92 -3.79 13.64
N VAL A 47 21.52 -4.82 12.90
CA VAL A 47 20.20 -5.43 13.01
C VAL A 47 20.28 -6.95 13.01
N ASP A 48 19.24 -7.59 13.56
CA ASP A 48 18.92 -8.97 13.23
C ASP A 48 17.57 -9.08 12.53
N THR A 49 17.39 -10.15 11.76
CA THR A 49 16.15 -10.42 11.04
C THR A 49 16.07 -11.91 10.68
N ASN A 50 14.84 -12.41 10.53
CA ASN A 50 14.61 -13.79 10.10
C ASN A 50 14.47 -13.82 8.57
N VAL A 51 15.41 -14.47 7.90
CA VAL A 51 15.37 -14.71 6.46
C VAL A 51 15.20 -16.21 6.22
N ASN A 52 14.06 -16.61 5.67
CA ASN A 52 13.73 -18.01 5.38
C ASN A 52 13.93 -18.95 6.59
N GLY A 53 13.42 -18.54 7.75
CA GLY A 53 13.51 -19.33 8.99
C GLY A 53 14.86 -19.24 9.72
N THR A 54 15.84 -18.54 9.17
CA THR A 54 17.16 -18.36 9.78
C THR A 54 17.39 -16.93 10.23
N VAL A 55 17.78 -16.74 11.49
CA VAL A 55 18.18 -15.41 11.98
C VAL A 55 19.51 -15.00 11.35
N LYS A 56 19.50 -13.91 10.63
CA LYS A 56 20.68 -13.26 10.06
C LYS A 56 20.98 -11.98 10.82
N ARG A 57 22.26 -11.67 10.99
CA ARG A 57 22.74 -10.41 11.60
C ARG A 57 23.63 -9.66 10.63
N GLY A 58 23.57 -8.33 10.71
CA GLY A 58 24.40 -7.49 9.86
C GLY A 58 24.05 -6.02 9.98
N PHE A 59 24.55 -5.24 9.05
CA PHE A 59 24.41 -3.80 8.99
C PHE A 59 23.55 -3.36 7.82
N VAL A 60 22.69 -2.37 8.06
CA VAL A 60 21.86 -1.72 7.05
C VAL A 60 21.90 -0.21 7.24
N LYS A 61 21.53 0.57 6.21
CA LYS A 61 21.36 2.02 6.34
C LYS A 61 20.01 2.33 7.00
N ASP A 62 20.02 3.11 8.09
CA ASP A 62 18.82 3.45 8.87
C ASP A 62 17.76 4.19 8.03
N HIS A 63 18.17 5.08 7.13
CA HIS A 63 17.23 5.80 6.25
C HIS A 63 16.47 4.89 5.27
N LEU A 64 16.83 3.61 5.15
CA LEU A 64 16.10 2.59 4.38
C LEU A 64 15.12 1.80 5.25
N LEU A 65 15.01 2.16 6.53
CA LEU A 65 14.07 1.62 7.49
C LEU A 65 13.04 2.67 7.87
N ARG A 66 11.88 2.22 8.31
CA ARG A 66 10.83 3.06 8.90
C ARG A 66 10.33 2.47 10.20
N ASP A 67 9.76 3.32 11.04
CA ASP A 67 9.04 2.88 12.23
C ASP A 67 7.74 2.17 11.85
N PRO A 68 7.24 1.22 12.68
CA PRO A 68 5.99 0.55 12.45
C PRO A 68 4.80 1.52 12.59
N ALA A 69 3.79 1.31 11.75
CA ALA A 69 2.45 1.86 11.93
C ALA A 69 1.64 0.99 12.92
N SER A 70 0.33 1.20 13.04
CA SER A 70 -0.51 0.26 13.78
C SER A 70 -0.44 -1.14 13.16
N THR A 71 -0.65 -2.18 13.98
CA THR A 71 -0.63 -3.58 13.52
C THR A 71 -1.61 -3.83 12.37
N ALA A 72 -2.76 -3.18 12.38
CA ALA A 72 -3.77 -3.29 11.33
C ALA A 72 -3.27 -2.71 10.00
N LYS A 73 -2.68 -1.50 10.04
CA LYS A 73 -2.08 -0.86 8.85
C LYS A 73 -0.93 -1.68 8.29
N GLU A 74 -0.08 -2.24 9.18
CA GLU A 74 1.02 -3.11 8.73
C GLU A 74 0.49 -4.36 8.01
N ARG A 75 -0.59 -4.99 8.49
CA ARG A 75 -1.20 -6.13 7.80
C ARG A 75 -1.75 -5.75 6.41
N LEU A 76 -2.42 -4.60 6.30
CA LEU A 76 -2.93 -4.11 5.01
C LEU A 76 -1.79 -3.87 4.02
N MET A 77 -0.76 -3.15 4.44
CA MET A 77 0.40 -2.85 3.62
C MET A 77 1.19 -4.11 3.25
N ALA A 78 1.35 -5.04 4.20
CA ALA A 78 2.01 -6.32 3.95
C ALA A 78 1.26 -7.15 2.90
N GLY A 79 -0.08 -7.15 2.92
CA GLY A 79 -0.90 -7.77 1.89
C GLY A 79 -0.64 -7.17 0.51
N ALA A 80 -0.59 -5.84 0.40
CA ALA A 80 -0.29 -5.16 -0.87
C ALA A 80 1.12 -5.46 -1.38
N VAL A 81 2.12 -5.46 -0.49
CA VAL A 81 3.51 -5.78 -0.83
C VAL A 81 3.64 -7.25 -1.24
N ALA A 82 2.96 -8.17 -0.54
CA ALA A 82 2.97 -9.59 -0.88
C ALA A 82 2.44 -9.83 -2.30
N GLU A 83 1.34 -9.15 -2.68
CA GLU A 83 0.82 -9.25 -4.05
C GLU A 83 1.77 -8.62 -5.08
N TRP A 84 2.43 -7.50 -4.76
CA TRP A 84 3.45 -6.94 -5.64
C TRP A 84 4.62 -7.92 -5.88
N VAL A 85 5.11 -8.57 -4.83
CA VAL A 85 6.15 -9.63 -4.94
C VAL A 85 5.63 -10.80 -5.76
N ARG A 86 4.40 -11.24 -5.51
CA ARG A 86 3.71 -12.34 -6.22
C ARG A 86 3.55 -12.05 -7.72
N PHE A 87 3.35 -10.78 -8.09
CA PHE A 87 3.35 -10.29 -9.47
C PHE A 87 4.76 -9.99 -10.01
N ASP A 88 5.75 -10.72 -9.53
CA ASP A 88 7.16 -10.58 -9.94
C ASP A 88 7.67 -9.13 -9.83
N ARG A 89 7.33 -8.48 -8.72
CA ARG A 89 7.64 -7.06 -8.44
C ARG A 89 7.18 -6.11 -9.55
N GLY A 90 5.96 -6.32 -10.03
CA GLY A 90 5.32 -5.50 -11.04
C GLY A 90 5.65 -5.84 -12.49
N ARG A 91 6.37 -6.93 -12.74
CA ARG A 91 6.67 -7.42 -14.10
C ARG A 91 5.65 -8.41 -14.63
N GLY A 92 4.94 -9.08 -13.73
CA GLY A 92 3.90 -10.05 -14.07
C GLY A 92 2.67 -9.38 -14.69
N GLN A 93 2.17 -9.90 -15.82
CA GLN A 93 1.03 -9.33 -16.54
C GLN A 93 -0.24 -10.13 -16.25
N GLU A 94 -1.33 -9.46 -15.94
CA GLU A 94 -2.61 -10.05 -15.50
C GLU A 94 -3.14 -11.21 -16.34
N HIS A 95 -2.89 -11.15 -17.66
CA HIS A 95 -3.42 -12.13 -18.62
C HIS A 95 -2.51 -13.34 -18.88
N ILE A 96 -1.31 -13.35 -18.26
CA ILE A 96 -0.30 -14.40 -18.42
C ILE A 96 -0.30 -15.34 -17.20
N ALA A 97 -0.05 -16.63 -17.42
CA ALA A 97 0.14 -17.58 -16.32
C ALA A 97 1.42 -17.24 -15.52
N PRO A 98 1.42 -17.33 -14.19
CA PRO A 98 0.29 -17.72 -13.32
C PRO A 98 -0.61 -16.54 -12.91
N PHE A 99 -0.33 -15.32 -13.34
CA PHE A 99 -0.87 -14.06 -12.79
C PHE A 99 -2.38 -13.91 -13.01
N PHE A 100 -2.95 -14.43 -14.11
CA PHE A 100 -4.39 -14.38 -14.29
C PHE A 100 -5.16 -15.11 -13.16
N GLY A 101 -4.60 -16.21 -12.65
CA GLY A 101 -5.17 -16.93 -11.53
C GLY A 101 -5.15 -16.14 -10.23
N PHE A 102 -4.12 -15.31 -10.02
CA PHE A 102 -4.02 -14.42 -8.86
C PHE A 102 -5.08 -13.31 -8.89
N VAL A 103 -5.33 -12.73 -10.06
CA VAL A 103 -6.46 -11.81 -10.27
C VAL A 103 -7.79 -12.52 -9.96
N GLY A 104 -7.93 -13.78 -10.39
CA GLY A 104 -9.10 -14.62 -10.07
C GLY A 104 -9.33 -14.82 -8.58
N GLU A 105 -8.26 -14.95 -7.78
CA GLU A 105 -8.39 -15.01 -6.31
C GLU A 105 -8.95 -13.70 -5.74
N MET A 106 -8.52 -12.54 -6.26
CA MET A 106 -9.01 -11.23 -5.85
C MET A 106 -10.51 -11.06 -6.17
N TRP A 107 -10.94 -11.48 -7.36
CA TRP A 107 -12.35 -11.47 -7.74
C TRP A 107 -13.20 -12.41 -6.87
N ARG A 108 -12.75 -13.64 -6.65
CA ARG A 108 -13.46 -14.61 -5.78
C ARG A 108 -13.58 -14.11 -4.33
N ALA A 109 -12.61 -13.33 -3.84
CA ALA A 109 -12.70 -12.74 -2.51
C ALA A 109 -13.90 -11.80 -2.31
N ILE A 110 -14.48 -11.30 -3.40
CA ILE A 110 -15.71 -10.46 -3.39
C ILE A 110 -16.91 -11.19 -4.05
N GLY A 111 -16.81 -12.50 -4.28
CA GLY A 111 -17.92 -13.33 -4.78
C GLY A 111 -18.15 -13.24 -6.29
N ILE A 112 -17.15 -12.83 -7.08
CA ILE A 112 -17.23 -12.69 -8.52
C ILE A 112 -16.32 -13.75 -9.17
N ASP A 113 -16.82 -14.43 -10.20
CA ASP A 113 -16.09 -15.46 -10.95
C ASP A 113 -15.51 -14.86 -12.24
N LEU A 114 -14.43 -14.12 -12.10
CA LEU A 114 -13.62 -13.54 -13.17
C LEU A 114 -12.15 -13.85 -12.89
N ASP A 115 -11.29 -13.63 -13.91
CA ASP A 115 -9.83 -13.69 -13.73
C ASP A 115 -9.09 -12.64 -14.59
N GLY A 116 -7.77 -12.69 -14.64
CA GLY A 116 -6.97 -11.69 -15.37
C GLY A 116 -7.07 -11.78 -16.89
N ARG A 117 -7.80 -12.75 -17.45
CA ARG A 117 -8.09 -12.89 -18.89
C ARG A 117 -9.35 -12.12 -19.28
N ASP A 118 -10.16 -11.70 -18.31
CA ASP A 118 -11.35 -10.85 -18.50
C ASP A 118 -10.92 -9.39 -18.66
N ARG A 119 -10.28 -9.06 -19.78
CA ARG A 119 -9.52 -7.80 -20.02
C ARG A 119 -10.35 -6.54 -19.91
N ASP A 120 -11.66 -6.62 -20.17
CA ASP A 120 -12.58 -5.48 -20.09
C ASP A 120 -13.09 -5.22 -18.65
N GLN A 121 -12.59 -6.00 -17.69
CA GLN A 121 -12.99 -5.92 -16.28
C GLN A 121 -11.83 -5.42 -15.39
N PRO A 122 -11.79 -4.12 -15.04
CA PRO A 122 -10.75 -3.57 -14.20
C PRO A 122 -10.77 -4.17 -12.78
N TRP A 123 -9.74 -4.86 -12.38
CA TRP A 123 -9.66 -5.59 -11.11
C TRP A 123 -9.04 -4.79 -9.95
N SER A 124 -8.72 -3.51 -10.15
CA SER A 124 -8.06 -2.69 -9.13
C SER A 124 -8.88 -2.55 -7.84
N ALA A 125 -10.21 -2.49 -7.92
CA ALA A 125 -11.07 -2.44 -6.72
C ALA A 125 -11.15 -3.80 -6.02
N ALA A 126 -11.13 -4.90 -6.77
CA ALA A 126 -11.03 -6.25 -6.23
C ALA A 126 -9.71 -6.45 -5.46
N PHE A 127 -8.58 -5.90 -5.96
CA PHE A 127 -7.30 -5.90 -5.26
C PHE A 127 -7.40 -5.21 -3.89
N ILE A 128 -7.92 -3.99 -3.79
CA ILE A 128 -8.08 -3.28 -2.51
C ILE A 128 -8.99 -4.07 -1.56
N SER A 129 -10.09 -4.60 -2.08
CA SER A 129 -11.01 -5.45 -1.30
C SER A 129 -10.34 -6.73 -0.80
N PHE A 130 -9.50 -7.35 -1.62
CA PHE A 130 -8.75 -8.57 -1.29
C PHE A 130 -7.75 -8.32 -0.15
N ILE A 131 -6.90 -7.29 -0.26
CA ILE A 131 -5.90 -6.99 0.78
C ILE A 131 -6.56 -6.52 2.09
N ALA A 132 -7.66 -5.76 2.02
CA ALA A 132 -8.43 -5.36 3.21
C ALA A 132 -9.09 -6.57 3.89
N ARG A 133 -9.61 -7.54 3.12
CA ARG A 133 -10.14 -8.79 3.67
C ARG A 133 -9.04 -9.65 4.31
N GLY A 134 -7.88 -9.73 3.70
CA GLY A 134 -6.71 -10.44 4.24
C GLY A 134 -6.16 -9.84 5.53
N ALA A 135 -6.41 -8.54 5.76
CA ALA A 135 -6.00 -7.82 6.97
C ALA A 135 -7.05 -7.87 8.11
N ALA A 136 -8.09 -8.72 8.00
CA ALA A 136 -9.08 -8.93 9.05
C ALA A 136 -8.42 -9.25 10.42
N PRO A 137 -9.09 -8.97 11.58
CA PRO A 137 -10.50 -8.55 11.68
C PRO A 137 -10.73 -7.03 11.57
N ASP A 138 -9.71 -6.19 11.59
CA ASP A 138 -9.86 -4.73 11.74
C ASP A 138 -10.61 -4.06 10.57
N TYR A 139 -10.61 -4.70 9.39
CA TYR A 139 -11.26 -4.19 8.18
C TYR A 139 -12.63 -4.82 7.90
N THR A 140 -13.25 -5.55 8.84
CA THR A 140 -14.57 -6.17 8.62
C THR A 140 -15.68 -5.18 8.27
N GLY A 141 -15.56 -3.93 8.74
CA GLY A 141 -16.48 -2.85 8.39
C GLY A 141 -16.19 -2.14 7.06
N PHE A 142 -15.21 -2.59 6.29
CA PHE A 142 -14.91 -2.04 4.97
C PHE A 142 -16.00 -2.43 3.94
N LYS A 143 -16.31 -1.51 3.03
CA LYS A 143 -17.27 -1.76 1.95
C LYS A 143 -16.60 -2.50 0.81
N PHE A 144 -16.44 -3.84 0.94
CA PHE A 144 -15.88 -4.66 -0.14
C PHE A 144 -16.69 -4.52 -1.43
N ALA A 145 -16.06 -4.20 -2.54
CA ALA A 145 -16.73 -3.92 -3.80
C ALA A 145 -15.82 -4.12 -5.02
N ALA A 146 -16.45 -4.32 -6.17
CA ALA A 146 -15.81 -4.40 -7.49
C ALA A 146 -15.53 -3.02 -8.11
N ALA A 147 -16.01 -1.94 -7.51
CA ALA A 147 -15.80 -0.57 -7.95
C ALA A 147 -15.33 0.30 -6.78
N HIS A 148 -14.25 1.06 -7.01
CA HIS A 148 -13.67 1.95 -6.00
C HIS A 148 -14.67 3.00 -5.49
N ALA A 149 -15.52 3.53 -6.37
CA ALA A 149 -16.52 4.53 -6.03
C ALA A 149 -17.42 4.11 -4.84
N ARG A 150 -17.73 2.80 -4.72
CA ARG A 150 -18.58 2.25 -3.67
C ARG A 150 -17.99 2.47 -2.29
N TYR A 151 -16.73 2.16 -2.09
CA TYR A 151 -16.10 2.34 -0.78
C TYR A 151 -15.54 3.76 -0.56
N ILE A 152 -15.25 4.52 -1.63
CA ILE A 152 -14.95 5.95 -1.51
C ILE A 152 -16.18 6.69 -0.97
N HIS A 153 -17.34 6.49 -1.57
CA HIS A 153 -18.61 7.06 -1.12
C HIS A 153 -18.92 6.65 0.32
N ASP A 154 -18.86 5.35 0.64
CA ASP A 154 -19.11 4.82 1.98
C ASP A 154 -18.20 5.47 3.05
N ALA A 155 -16.90 5.61 2.76
CA ALA A 155 -15.94 6.24 3.67
C ALA A 155 -16.22 7.74 3.88
N ILE A 156 -16.67 8.45 2.85
CA ILE A 156 -17.08 9.86 2.94
C ILE A 156 -18.34 9.98 3.80
N ILE A 157 -19.37 9.19 3.51
CA ILE A 157 -20.64 9.24 4.26
C ILE A 157 -20.43 8.88 5.74
N LYS A 158 -19.65 7.85 6.04
CA LYS A 158 -19.35 7.44 7.42
C LYS A 158 -18.60 8.52 8.19
N ARG A 159 -17.63 9.21 7.55
CA ARG A 159 -16.99 10.38 8.18
C ARG A 159 -17.97 11.49 8.49
N GLU A 160 -18.78 11.89 7.52
CA GLU A 160 -19.76 12.97 7.68
C GLU A 160 -20.79 12.66 8.78
N ALA A 161 -21.14 11.38 8.95
CA ALA A 161 -22.03 10.91 10.01
C ALA A 161 -21.32 10.68 11.35
N GLY A 162 -19.99 10.81 11.44
CA GLY A 162 -19.21 10.46 12.63
C GLY A 162 -19.27 8.97 13.00
N SER A 163 -19.63 8.10 12.05
CA SER A 163 -19.78 6.66 12.27
C SER A 163 -18.43 5.95 12.28
N ALA A 164 -18.27 4.94 13.16
CA ALA A 164 -17.08 4.11 13.18
C ALA A 164 -16.92 3.36 11.83
N ALA A 165 -15.73 3.46 11.25
CA ALA A 165 -15.38 2.77 10.01
C ALA A 165 -13.87 2.60 9.90
N PRO A 166 -13.38 1.55 9.20
CA PRO A 166 -11.95 1.37 8.94
C PRO A 166 -11.34 2.52 8.14
N PHE A 167 -12.12 3.15 7.28
CA PHE A 167 -11.68 4.30 6.50
C PHE A 167 -12.69 5.46 6.61
N TRP A 168 -12.14 6.67 6.66
CA TRP A 168 -12.88 7.93 6.51
C TRP A 168 -12.35 8.72 5.33
N GLY A 169 -13.26 9.23 4.47
CA GLY A 169 -12.91 10.05 3.31
C GLY A 169 -12.67 11.51 3.68
N PHE A 170 -11.62 12.11 3.12
CA PHE A 170 -11.22 13.50 3.35
C PHE A 170 -10.92 14.21 2.04
N ARG A 171 -11.13 15.53 2.00
CA ARG A 171 -10.56 16.39 0.97
C ARG A 171 -9.05 16.45 1.14
N LEU A 172 -8.32 16.74 0.07
CA LEU A 172 -6.86 16.68 0.06
C LEU A 172 -6.19 17.57 1.11
N HIS A 173 -6.78 18.72 1.42
CA HIS A 173 -6.26 19.67 2.41
C HIS A 173 -6.73 19.41 3.85
N GLU A 174 -7.55 18.40 4.08
CA GLU A 174 -8.10 18.10 5.42
C GLU A 174 -7.35 16.99 6.14
N HIS A 175 -6.57 16.19 5.44
CA HIS A 175 -5.82 15.09 6.03
C HIS A 175 -4.42 14.95 5.40
N ARG A 176 -3.38 15.00 6.24
CA ARG A 176 -2.02 14.64 5.82
C ARG A 176 -1.95 13.14 5.60
N VAL A 177 -1.64 12.77 4.37
CA VAL A 177 -1.63 11.35 3.99
C VAL A 177 -0.54 10.58 4.75
N GLY A 178 -0.88 9.38 5.20
CA GLY A 178 0.00 8.52 5.99
C GLY A 178 0.03 7.07 5.50
N LEU A 179 0.84 6.25 6.16
CA LEU A 179 0.94 4.82 5.87
C LEU A 179 -0.42 4.12 6.04
N GLY A 180 -0.77 3.28 5.08
CA GLY A 180 -2.02 2.53 5.06
C GLY A 180 -3.24 3.31 4.60
N ASP A 181 -3.13 4.62 4.32
CA ASP A 181 -4.22 5.40 3.71
C ASP A 181 -4.41 5.00 2.25
N LEU A 182 -5.59 5.32 1.68
CA LEU A 182 -5.85 5.13 0.25
C LEU A 182 -5.88 6.48 -0.47
N VAL A 183 -5.09 6.62 -1.53
CA VAL A 183 -5.12 7.76 -2.44
C VAL A 183 -6.14 7.47 -3.53
N CYS A 184 -7.13 8.37 -3.73
CA CYS A 184 -8.23 8.19 -4.66
C CYS A 184 -8.10 9.11 -5.88
N GLN A 185 -8.16 8.51 -7.08
CA GLN A 185 -8.12 9.18 -8.37
C GLN A 185 -9.43 8.98 -9.11
N TRP A 186 -9.90 10.01 -9.81
CA TRP A 186 -10.99 9.84 -10.79
C TRP A 186 -10.44 9.32 -12.14
N ARG A 187 -11.32 8.69 -12.91
CA ARG A 187 -11.06 8.15 -14.25
C ARG A 187 -12.14 8.66 -15.20
N GLU A 188 -11.80 8.85 -16.46
CA GLU A 188 -12.69 9.25 -17.55
C GLU A 188 -13.33 10.64 -17.34
N THR A 189 -14.11 10.82 -16.28
CA THR A 189 -14.79 12.08 -15.97
C THR A 189 -14.30 12.62 -14.65
N GLU A 190 -14.00 13.92 -14.61
CA GLU A 190 -13.56 14.60 -13.38
C GLU A 190 -14.56 14.40 -12.25
N GLN A 191 -14.02 14.04 -11.09
CA GLN A 191 -14.78 13.85 -9.86
C GLN A 191 -14.21 14.70 -8.74
N THR A 192 -15.09 15.16 -7.87
CA THR A 192 -14.76 15.90 -6.65
C THR A 192 -15.16 15.11 -5.41
N TYR A 193 -14.62 15.49 -4.25
CA TYR A 193 -15.08 14.97 -2.97
C TYR A 193 -16.59 15.13 -2.76
N ASP A 194 -17.11 16.33 -3.08
CA ASP A 194 -18.54 16.62 -2.90
C ASP A 194 -19.41 15.83 -3.88
N GLY A 195 -18.97 15.63 -5.11
CA GLY A 195 -19.64 14.74 -6.06
C GLY A 195 -19.63 13.27 -5.61
N ALA A 196 -18.51 12.80 -5.08
CA ALA A 196 -18.40 11.44 -4.54
C ALA A 196 -19.21 11.24 -3.24
N LYS A 197 -19.52 12.31 -2.51
CA LYS A 197 -20.46 12.29 -1.38
C LYS A 197 -21.92 12.06 -1.81
N VAL A 198 -22.28 12.50 -3.02
CA VAL A 198 -23.66 12.41 -3.52
C VAL A 198 -23.92 11.11 -4.28
N SER A 199 -22.89 10.57 -4.97
CA SER A 199 -23.04 9.41 -5.85
C SER A 199 -21.88 8.45 -5.66
N ASP A 200 -22.17 7.16 -5.80
CA ASP A 200 -21.18 6.07 -5.86
C ASP A 200 -21.05 5.47 -7.28
N ALA A 201 -21.58 6.18 -8.29
CA ALA A 201 -21.60 5.79 -9.70
C ALA A 201 -20.63 6.65 -10.53
N PHE A 202 -19.33 6.42 -10.36
CA PHE A 202 -18.27 7.07 -11.13
C PHE A 202 -17.05 6.17 -11.28
N PHE A 203 -16.27 6.39 -12.35
CA PHE A 203 -15.02 5.64 -12.55
C PHE A 203 -13.90 6.23 -11.71
N SER A 204 -13.22 5.38 -10.97
CA SER A 204 -12.17 5.80 -10.06
C SER A 204 -11.10 4.72 -9.86
N HIS A 205 -10.05 5.08 -9.13
CA HIS A 205 -8.98 4.17 -8.75
C HIS A 205 -8.47 4.53 -7.35
N CYS A 206 -8.05 3.54 -6.57
CA CYS A 206 -7.37 3.77 -5.29
C CYS A 206 -6.10 2.93 -5.20
N ASP A 207 -5.07 3.52 -4.60
CA ASP A 207 -3.81 2.87 -4.26
C ASP A 207 -3.55 3.00 -2.77
N VAL A 208 -3.00 1.95 -2.13
CA VAL A 208 -2.66 1.97 -0.70
C VAL A 208 -1.26 2.52 -0.49
N VAL A 209 -1.12 3.50 0.40
CA VAL A 209 0.16 4.13 0.74
C VAL A 209 1.01 3.18 1.56
N VAL A 210 2.21 2.86 1.06
CA VAL A 210 3.17 1.94 1.70
C VAL A 210 4.51 2.61 2.04
N GLU A 211 4.69 3.86 1.59
CA GLU A 211 5.90 4.64 1.86
C GLU A 211 5.57 6.12 1.92
N VAL A 212 6.11 6.82 2.91
CA VAL A 212 6.01 8.27 3.07
C VAL A 212 7.42 8.84 3.10
N ALA A 213 7.70 9.76 2.19
CA ALA A 213 8.97 10.45 2.09
C ALA A 213 8.76 11.98 2.11
N SER A 214 9.85 12.74 2.20
CA SER A 214 9.78 14.19 2.08
C SER A 214 9.26 14.57 0.69
N GLY A 215 8.09 15.23 0.64
CA GLY A 215 7.48 15.73 -0.60
C GLY A 215 6.73 14.71 -1.45
N SER A 216 6.67 13.44 -1.07
CA SER A 216 5.93 12.43 -1.83
C SER A 216 5.52 11.21 -0.99
N VAL A 217 4.53 10.47 -1.48
CA VAL A 217 4.22 9.12 -1.02
C VAL A 217 4.28 8.14 -2.19
N ARG A 218 4.66 6.88 -1.90
CA ARG A 218 4.52 5.77 -2.85
C ARG A 218 3.39 4.86 -2.40
N ALA A 219 2.54 4.51 -3.32
CA ALA A 219 1.39 3.66 -3.07
C ALA A 219 1.35 2.48 -4.06
N LEU A 220 0.77 1.37 -3.63
CA LEU A 220 0.57 0.15 -4.42
C LEU A 220 -0.89 0.03 -4.84
N GLY A 221 -1.11 -0.28 -6.10
CA GLY A 221 -2.43 -0.55 -6.66
C GLY A 221 -2.45 -1.80 -7.53
N GLY A 222 -3.61 -2.43 -7.61
CA GLY A 222 -3.90 -3.46 -8.60
C GLY A 222 -4.28 -2.82 -9.94
N ASN A 223 -4.03 -3.54 -11.02
CA ASN A 223 -4.29 -3.08 -12.39
C ASN A 223 -3.58 -1.75 -12.76
N VAL A 224 -2.37 -1.57 -12.26
CA VAL A 224 -1.48 -0.47 -12.63
C VAL A 224 -0.59 -0.94 -13.76
N GLY A 225 -0.94 -0.61 -15.01
CA GLY A 225 -0.25 -1.15 -16.20
C GLY A 225 -0.39 -2.67 -16.33
N HIS A 226 -1.58 -3.20 -16.04
CA HIS A 226 -1.91 -4.63 -16.08
C HIS A 226 -1.17 -5.52 -15.06
N THR A 227 -0.70 -4.92 -13.96
CA THR A 227 0.03 -5.61 -12.88
C THR A 227 -0.33 -5.03 -11.51
N VAL A 228 0.26 -5.55 -10.44
CA VAL A 228 0.35 -4.85 -9.16
C VAL A 228 1.57 -3.93 -9.22
N GLY A 229 1.35 -2.63 -9.15
CA GLY A 229 2.40 -1.65 -9.39
C GLY A 229 2.40 -0.46 -8.45
N PHE A 230 3.54 0.22 -8.41
CA PHE A 230 3.71 1.46 -7.66
C PHE A 230 3.27 2.69 -8.47
N LYS A 231 2.70 3.65 -7.73
CA LYS A 231 2.59 5.05 -8.15
C LYS A 231 3.18 5.96 -7.10
N THR A 232 3.66 7.11 -7.54
CA THR A 232 4.18 8.18 -6.65
C THR A 232 3.25 9.38 -6.74
N TYR A 233 2.88 9.91 -5.58
CA TYR A 233 2.00 11.07 -5.44
C TYR A 233 2.76 12.19 -4.74
N ALA A 234 2.71 13.39 -5.30
CA ALA A 234 3.38 14.56 -4.74
C ALA A 234 2.63 15.11 -3.52
N LEU A 235 3.40 15.56 -2.53
CA LEU A 235 2.91 16.31 -1.39
C LEU A 235 3.30 17.79 -1.51
N ASN A 236 2.49 18.65 -0.92
CA ASN A 236 2.87 20.03 -0.68
C ASN A 236 3.77 20.16 0.57
N ALA A 237 4.22 21.36 0.87
CA ALA A 237 5.12 21.62 2.02
C ALA A 237 4.50 21.24 3.37
N GLU A 238 3.17 21.27 3.47
CA GLU A 238 2.41 20.93 4.68
C GLU A 238 2.13 19.43 4.82
N GLY A 239 2.49 18.61 3.81
CA GLY A 239 2.30 17.15 3.80
C GLY A 239 0.93 16.70 3.30
N PHE A 240 0.17 17.56 2.62
CA PHE A 240 -1.08 17.19 1.96
C PHE A 240 -0.81 16.76 0.52
N LEU A 241 -1.65 15.84 0.01
CA LEU A 241 -1.63 15.44 -1.41
C LEU A 241 -1.92 16.64 -2.31
N LYS A 242 -1.15 16.77 -3.39
CA LYS A 242 -1.47 17.73 -4.44
C LYS A 242 -2.60 17.20 -5.34
N ALA A 243 -3.44 18.12 -5.83
CA ALA A 243 -4.48 17.82 -6.81
C ALA A 243 -3.87 17.65 -8.22
N GLU A 244 -2.99 16.67 -8.37
CA GLU A 244 -2.32 16.30 -9.61
C GLU A 244 -2.72 14.87 -9.99
N ASN A 245 -2.58 14.50 -11.27
CA ASN A 245 -2.85 13.13 -11.73
C ASN A 245 -4.23 12.60 -11.32
N ASN A 246 -5.26 13.44 -11.39
CA ASN A 246 -6.65 13.10 -11.10
C ASN A 246 -6.93 12.76 -9.61
N VAL A 247 -6.03 13.10 -8.70
CA VAL A 247 -6.23 12.88 -7.26
C VAL A 247 -7.28 13.86 -6.74
N PHE A 248 -8.33 13.34 -6.07
CA PHE A 248 -9.44 14.17 -5.58
C PHE A 248 -9.84 13.92 -4.12
N ALA A 249 -9.44 12.79 -3.55
CA ALA A 249 -9.75 12.43 -2.17
C ALA A 249 -8.67 11.52 -1.56
N VAL A 250 -8.62 11.47 -0.25
CA VAL A 250 -7.83 10.51 0.52
C VAL A 250 -8.72 9.81 1.53
N LEU A 251 -8.61 8.47 1.63
CA LEU A 251 -9.30 7.73 2.68
C LEU A 251 -8.29 7.46 3.79
N ARG A 252 -8.49 8.17 4.93
CA ARG A 252 -7.70 7.94 6.14
C ARG A 252 -8.02 6.58 6.72
N ASN A 253 -7.01 5.81 6.97
CA ASN A 253 -7.10 4.55 7.70
C ASN A 253 -7.20 4.83 9.21
N ASN A 254 -8.29 4.40 9.83
CA ASN A 254 -8.62 4.67 11.23
C ASN A 254 -8.23 3.53 12.20
N VAL A 255 -7.71 2.40 11.69
CA VAL A 255 -7.39 1.20 12.48
C VAL A 255 -5.90 0.95 12.61
#